data_92a3927c05a9ab12a141d5fea75ac84e
#
_entry.id   92a3927c05a9ab12a141d5fea75ac84e
#
_cell.length_a   1.000
_cell.length_b   1.000
_cell.length_c   1.000
_cell.angle_alpha   90.00
_cell.angle_beta   90.00
_cell.angle_gamma   90.00
#
_symmetry.space_group_name_H-M   'P 1'
#
loop_
_entity.id
_entity.type
_entity.pdbx_description
1 polymer ?
#
loop_
_entity_poly.entity_id
_entity_poly.type
_entity_poly.pdbx_seq_one_letter_code
_entity_poly.pdbx_strand_id
1 'polypeptide(L)'
;MGEKITLKITKREVLGKKVKTLRRQGITPGVVYGAGMEAVPIQAEAGEVLRVYKLAGKHTPVQLLGSERRIAMIKHVESYPTRSNALRHISFHAVRADEPVIAEVPIRLSGTGESEAERAGLVVLQALEKIKVKALPMDLPEVLEAPTCGLVKEGDRVTVGDIVLPDGVELVESDDGREGTADDDTTVKDLVVANVYEPSALAAA
;
A
#
# COMPACT_ATOMS: atom_id res chain seq x y z
N MET A 1 11.41 -12.69 -11.62
CA MET A 1 10.53 -11.94 -12.56
C MET A 1 9.12 -12.07 -12.03
N GLY A 2 8.57 -11.00 -11.44
CA GLY A 2 7.20 -10.99 -10.91
C GLY A 2 6.17 -11.22 -12.02
N GLU A 3 5.11 -11.94 -11.70
CA GLU A 3 4.01 -12.21 -12.62
C GLU A 3 3.34 -10.87 -13.01
N LYS A 4 3.26 -10.57 -14.31
CA LYS A 4 2.67 -9.33 -14.79
C LYS A 4 1.17 -9.35 -14.54
N ILE A 5 0.71 -8.56 -13.60
CA ILE A 5 -0.72 -8.42 -13.27
C ILE A 5 -1.39 -7.60 -14.37
N THR A 6 -2.39 -8.17 -15.02
CA THR A 6 -3.11 -7.54 -16.12
C THR A 6 -4.58 -7.36 -15.80
N LEU A 7 -5.18 -6.25 -16.22
CA LEU A 7 -6.61 -5.96 -16.10
C LEU A 7 -7.18 -5.49 -17.44
N LYS A 8 -8.24 -6.13 -17.90
CA LYS A 8 -8.99 -5.67 -19.07
C LYS A 8 -9.91 -4.52 -18.70
N ILE A 9 -9.81 -3.41 -19.41
CA ILE A 9 -10.62 -2.22 -19.19
C ILE A 9 -11.31 -1.77 -20.47
N THR A 10 -12.47 -1.15 -20.34
CA THR A 10 -13.19 -0.51 -21.44
C THR A 10 -13.49 0.95 -21.06
N LYS A 11 -13.53 1.83 -22.07
CA LYS A 11 -13.93 3.22 -21.86
C LYS A 11 -15.40 3.26 -21.43
N ARG A 12 -15.69 4.01 -20.37
CA ARG A 12 -17.05 4.13 -19.84
C ARG A 12 -17.75 5.33 -20.42
N GLU A 13 -18.91 5.12 -21.04
CA GLU A 13 -19.78 6.15 -21.59
C GLU A 13 -20.84 6.60 -20.58
N VAL A 14 -21.25 5.68 -19.71
CA VAL A 14 -22.30 5.94 -18.71
C VAL A 14 -21.76 6.76 -17.56
N LEU A 15 -22.26 7.98 -17.37
CA LEU A 15 -21.84 8.93 -16.34
C LEU A 15 -23.00 9.28 -15.38
N GLY A 16 -22.67 9.91 -14.25
CA GLY A 16 -23.61 10.40 -13.28
C GLY A 16 -24.43 9.30 -12.57
N LYS A 17 -25.70 9.56 -12.32
CA LYS A 17 -26.58 8.68 -11.52
C LYS A 17 -26.77 7.27 -12.11
N LYS A 18 -26.65 7.12 -13.42
CA LYS A 18 -26.80 5.84 -14.13
C LYS A 18 -25.68 4.83 -13.84
N VAL A 19 -24.55 5.24 -13.28
CA VAL A 19 -23.44 4.37 -12.86
C VAL A 19 -23.89 3.31 -11.83
N LYS A 20 -24.96 3.57 -11.06
CA LYS A 20 -25.55 2.59 -10.15
C LYS A 20 -26.02 1.32 -10.87
N THR A 21 -26.48 1.44 -12.10
CA THR A 21 -26.95 0.30 -12.91
C THR A 21 -25.76 -0.61 -13.31
N LEU A 22 -24.60 -0.01 -13.69
CA LEU A 22 -23.40 -0.78 -14.00
C LEU A 22 -22.95 -1.64 -12.82
N ARG A 23 -22.96 -1.06 -11.61
CA ARG A 23 -22.58 -1.81 -10.39
C ARG A 23 -23.52 -2.98 -10.10
N ARG A 24 -24.82 -2.86 -10.43
CA ARG A 24 -25.79 -3.96 -10.30
C ARG A 24 -25.54 -5.08 -11.30
N GLN A 25 -24.93 -4.75 -12.44
CA GLN A 25 -24.54 -5.69 -13.49
C GLN A 25 -23.17 -6.35 -13.25
N GLY A 26 -22.55 -6.09 -12.07
CA GLY A 26 -21.23 -6.66 -11.76
C GLY A 26 -20.06 -5.92 -12.41
N ILE A 27 -20.28 -4.66 -12.82
CA ILE A 27 -19.23 -3.81 -13.43
C ILE A 27 -18.78 -2.77 -12.42
N THR A 28 -17.48 -2.70 -12.17
CA THR A 28 -16.86 -1.67 -11.33
C THR A 28 -16.44 -0.49 -12.19
N PRO A 29 -16.97 0.72 -11.91
CA PRO A 29 -16.51 1.94 -12.55
C PRO A 29 -15.17 2.37 -11.97
N GLY A 30 -14.32 2.94 -12.82
CA GLY A 30 -13.03 3.47 -12.44
C GLY A 30 -12.66 4.71 -13.23
N VAL A 31 -11.45 5.21 -12.97
CA VAL A 31 -10.81 6.29 -13.71
C VAL A 31 -9.32 5.99 -13.86
N VAL A 32 -8.76 6.34 -15.00
CA VAL A 32 -7.31 6.34 -15.24
C VAL A 32 -6.89 7.77 -15.49
N TYR A 33 -5.86 8.23 -14.78
CA TYR A 33 -5.30 9.57 -14.90
C TYR A 33 -3.78 9.53 -14.67
N GLY A 34 -3.07 10.59 -14.94
CA GLY A 34 -1.62 10.69 -14.76
C GLY A 34 -0.85 10.63 -16.06
N ALA A 35 0.50 10.62 -16.00
CA ALA A 35 1.40 10.60 -17.14
C ALA A 35 1.10 11.69 -18.22
N GLY A 36 0.64 12.87 -17.79
CA GLY A 36 0.31 13.99 -18.69
C GLY A 36 -0.99 13.80 -19.51
N MET A 37 -1.82 12.82 -19.19
CA MET A 37 -3.09 12.55 -19.86
C MET A 37 -4.29 13.10 -19.10
N GLU A 38 -5.36 13.42 -19.82
CA GLU A 38 -6.65 13.72 -19.21
C GLU A 38 -7.24 12.48 -18.52
N ALA A 39 -8.04 12.69 -17.47
CA ALA A 39 -8.70 11.63 -16.75
C ALA A 39 -9.72 10.91 -17.64
N VAL A 40 -9.52 9.63 -17.89
CA VAL A 40 -10.39 8.80 -18.72
C VAL A 40 -11.27 7.93 -17.83
N PRO A 41 -12.61 8.07 -17.91
CA PRO A 41 -13.50 7.16 -17.22
C PRO A 41 -13.45 5.76 -17.85
N ILE A 42 -13.26 4.76 -17.00
CA ILE A 42 -13.17 3.35 -17.41
C ILE A 42 -14.18 2.50 -16.64
N GLN A 43 -14.35 1.28 -17.12
CA GLN A 43 -15.11 0.24 -16.46
C GLN A 43 -14.47 -1.12 -16.69
N ALA A 44 -14.58 -1.99 -15.69
CA ALA A 44 -14.08 -3.36 -15.76
C ALA A 44 -15.01 -4.31 -14.97
N GLU A 45 -14.87 -5.60 -15.18
CA GLU A 45 -15.63 -6.61 -14.45
C GLU A 45 -15.24 -6.60 -12.97
N ALA A 46 -16.22 -6.62 -12.06
CA ALA A 46 -16.00 -6.48 -10.63
C ALA A 46 -15.14 -7.61 -10.04
N GLY A 47 -15.31 -8.84 -10.52
CA GLY A 47 -14.51 -9.99 -10.11
C GLY A 47 -13.03 -9.84 -10.48
N GLU A 48 -12.76 -9.42 -11.72
CA GLU A 48 -11.38 -9.18 -12.18
C GLU A 48 -10.72 -8.02 -11.43
N VAL A 49 -11.45 -6.91 -11.20
CA VAL A 49 -10.93 -5.77 -10.44
C VAL A 49 -10.58 -6.16 -9.01
N LEU A 50 -11.44 -6.93 -8.35
CA LEU A 50 -11.18 -7.41 -7.00
C LEU A 50 -9.98 -8.34 -6.93
N ARG A 51 -9.84 -9.26 -7.90
CA ARG A 51 -8.69 -10.17 -8.01
C ARG A 51 -7.39 -9.37 -8.18
N VAL A 52 -7.39 -8.43 -9.12
CA VAL A 52 -6.22 -7.58 -9.39
C VAL A 52 -5.86 -6.75 -8.16
N TYR A 53 -6.85 -6.17 -7.47
CA TYR A 53 -6.61 -5.41 -6.25
C TYR A 53 -6.01 -6.25 -5.11
N LYS A 54 -6.47 -7.50 -4.95
CA LYS A 54 -5.91 -8.41 -3.94
C LYS A 54 -4.47 -8.83 -4.24
N LEU A 55 -4.11 -8.95 -5.52
CA LEU A 55 -2.77 -9.34 -5.97
C LEU A 55 -1.80 -8.15 -5.99
N ALA A 56 -2.23 -7.02 -6.54
CA ALA A 56 -1.37 -5.86 -6.75
C ALA A 56 -1.31 -4.90 -5.56
N GLY A 57 -2.34 -4.89 -4.70
CA GLY A 57 -2.42 -3.87 -3.66
C GLY A 57 -2.42 -2.46 -4.24
N LYS A 58 -1.71 -1.54 -3.57
CA LYS A 58 -1.50 -0.15 -4.03
C LYS A 58 -0.07 0.13 -4.50
N HIS A 59 0.81 -0.84 -4.38
CA HIS A 59 2.25 -0.71 -4.59
C HIS A 59 2.76 -1.44 -5.82
N THR A 60 2.06 -2.47 -6.31
CA THR A 60 2.47 -3.21 -7.50
C THR A 60 1.86 -2.61 -8.77
N PRO A 61 2.64 -2.41 -9.84
CA PRO A 61 2.14 -1.90 -11.11
C PRO A 61 1.25 -2.92 -11.81
N VAL A 62 0.13 -2.43 -12.36
CA VAL A 62 -0.86 -3.21 -13.11
C VAL A 62 -0.82 -2.80 -14.58
N GLN A 63 -0.80 -3.76 -15.48
CA GLN A 63 -0.92 -3.52 -16.90
C GLN A 63 -2.41 -3.44 -17.30
N LEU A 64 -2.86 -2.26 -17.68
CA LEU A 64 -4.21 -2.01 -18.17
C LEU A 64 -4.28 -2.35 -19.67
N LEU A 65 -5.19 -3.27 -20.02
CA LEU A 65 -5.47 -3.68 -21.38
C LEU A 65 -6.80 -3.05 -21.82
N GLY A 66 -6.70 -1.97 -22.58
CA GLY A 66 -7.84 -1.25 -23.18
C GLY A 66 -7.57 -0.95 -24.63
N SER A 67 -7.98 0.22 -25.11
CA SER A 67 -7.62 0.74 -26.44
C SER A 67 -6.11 0.85 -26.62
N GLU A 68 -5.41 1.17 -25.54
CA GLU A 68 -3.97 1.22 -25.44
C GLU A 68 -3.51 0.43 -24.21
N ARG A 69 -2.33 -0.17 -24.32
CA ARG A 69 -1.68 -0.81 -23.17
C ARG A 69 -0.97 0.26 -22.34
N ARG A 70 -1.27 0.30 -21.05
CA ARG A 70 -0.68 1.27 -20.13
C ARG A 70 -0.28 0.59 -18.83
N ILE A 71 0.80 1.06 -18.24
CA ILE A 71 1.20 0.68 -16.88
C ILE A 71 0.57 1.70 -15.93
N ALA A 72 -0.10 1.23 -14.90
CA ALA A 72 -0.73 2.09 -13.91
C ALA A 72 -0.66 1.47 -12.52
N MET A 73 -0.63 2.31 -11.51
CA MET A 73 -0.73 1.90 -10.11
C MET A 73 -2.13 2.16 -9.57
N ILE A 74 -2.59 1.33 -8.67
CA ILE A 74 -3.85 1.55 -7.96
C ILE A 74 -3.60 2.62 -6.89
N LYS A 75 -4.21 3.81 -7.08
CA LYS A 75 -4.01 4.92 -6.14
C LYS A 75 -5.09 4.99 -5.08
N HIS A 76 -6.33 4.79 -5.47
CA HIS A 76 -7.47 4.85 -4.55
C HIS A 76 -8.50 3.77 -4.87
N VAL A 77 -9.03 3.15 -3.81
CA VAL A 77 -10.07 2.12 -3.89
C VAL A 77 -11.17 2.43 -2.89
N GLU A 78 -12.39 2.50 -3.38
CA GLU A 78 -13.58 2.59 -2.53
C GLU A 78 -14.25 1.23 -2.45
N SER A 79 -14.44 0.72 -1.25
CA SER A 79 -15.20 -0.51 -0.98
C SER A 79 -16.60 -0.20 -0.45
N TYR A 80 -17.48 -1.18 -0.50
CA TYR A 80 -18.77 -1.09 0.19
C TYR A 80 -18.59 -1.48 1.66
N PRO A 81 -19.04 -0.65 2.62
CA PRO A 81 -18.92 -0.98 4.05
C PRO A 81 -19.65 -2.27 4.45
N THR A 82 -20.76 -2.58 3.75
CA THR A 82 -21.62 -3.72 4.04
C THR A 82 -21.29 -4.98 3.25
N ARG A 83 -20.30 -4.92 2.34
CA ARG A 83 -19.92 -6.03 1.45
C ARG A 83 -18.41 -6.08 1.34
N SER A 84 -17.78 -6.93 2.12
CA SER A 84 -16.32 -7.05 2.23
C SER A 84 -15.58 -7.33 0.92
N ASN A 85 -16.27 -7.89 -0.09
CA ASN A 85 -15.66 -8.26 -1.37
C ASN A 85 -16.24 -7.49 -2.56
N ALA A 86 -16.77 -6.30 -2.35
CA ALA A 86 -17.32 -5.49 -3.44
C ALA A 86 -16.67 -4.11 -3.48
N LEU A 87 -16.06 -3.80 -4.62
CA LEU A 87 -15.46 -2.50 -4.88
C LEU A 87 -16.48 -1.56 -5.52
N ARG A 88 -16.60 -0.36 -4.97
CA ARG A 88 -17.50 0.68 -5.45
C ARG A 88 -16.88 1.50 -6.57
N HIS A 89 -15.59 1.80 -6.43
CA HIS A 89 -14.81 2.59 -7.38
C HIS A 89 -13.33 2.24 -7.29
N ILE A 90 -12.60 2.39 -8.38
CA ILE A 90 -11.15 2.22 -8.43
C ILE A 90 -10.52 3.33 -9.26
N SER A 91 -9.42 3.91 -8.76
CA SER A 91 -8.66 4.94 -9.45
C SER A 91 -7.27 4.42 -9.75
N PHE A 92 -6.87 4.50 -11.01
CA PHE A 92 -5.56 4.13 -11.51
C PHE A 92 -4.76 5.38 -11.85
N HIS A 93 -3.53 5.44 -11.38
CA HIS A 93 -2.55 6.44 -11.77
C HIS A 93 -1.63 5.85 -12.82
N ALA A 94 -1.75 6.31 -14.06
CA ALA A 94 -0.86 5.91 -15.14
C ALA A 94 0.54 6.44 -14.85
N VAL A 95 1.54 5.57 -14.97
CA VAL A 95 2.94 5.88 -14.68
C VAL A 95 3.79 5.52 -15.88
N ARG A 96 4.92 6.22 -16.04
CA ARG A 96 5.95 5.87 -17.00
C ARG A 96 6.95 4.95 -16.32
N ALA A 97 7.50 3.99 -17.07
CA ALA A 97 8.48 3.06 -16.51
C ALA A 97 9.76 3.77 -16.03
N ASP A 98 10.07 4.92 -16.64
CA ASP A 98 11.31 5.67 -16.42
C ASP A 98 11.18 6.77 -15.35
N GLU A 99 9.98 7.01 -14.84
CA GLU A 99 9.74 8.04 -13.83
C GLU A 99 9.56 7.42 -12.45
N PRO A 100 10.30 7.89 -11.41
CA PRO A 100 10.13 7.40 -10.05
C PRO A 100 8.75 7.79 -9.51
N VAL A 101 8.10 6.88 -8.80
CA VAL A 101 6.77 7.07 -8.22
C VAL A 101 6.83 6.91 -6.71
N ILE A 102 5.95 7.62 -6.01
CA ILE A 102 5.77 7.47 -4.56
C ILE A 102 4.62 6.49 -4.32
N ALA A 103 4.93 5.41 -3.62
CA ALA A 103 3.96 4.39 -3.23
C ALA A 103 4.02 4.09 -1.73
N GLU A 104 2.89 3.65 -1.18
CA GLU A 104 2.80 3.15 0.19
C GLU A 104 3.03 1.64 0.15
N VAL A 105 4.15 1.19 0.72
CA VAL A 105 4.52 -0.22 0.80
C VAL A 105 4.22 -0.74 2.21
N PRO A 106 3.56 -1.89 2.36
CA PRO A 106 3.31 -2.48 3.66
C PRO A 106 4.60 -3.01 4.27
N ILE A 107 4.71 -2.89 5.60
CA ILE A 107 5.79 -3.46 6.40
C ILE A 107 5.28 -4.74 7.05
N ARG A 108 6.06 -5.79 6.96
CA ARG A 108 5.81 -7.07 7.60
C ARG A 108 6.91 -7.37 8.60
N LEU A 109 6.52 -7.73 9.81
CA LEU A 109 7.47 -8.21 10.81
C LEU A 109 7.93 -9.62 10.43
N SER A 110 9.25 -9.81 10.30
CA SER A 110 9.85 -11.12 10.05
C SER A 110 10.37 -11.72 11.36
N GLY A 111 10.10 -13.02 11.56
CA GLY A 111 10.46 -13.73 12.81
C GLY A 111 9.45 -13.53 13.95
N THR A 112 8.20 -13.21 13.64
CA THR A 112 7.12 -13.16 14.64
C THR A 112 6.94 -14.53 15.30
N GLY A 113 6.93 -14.57 16.64
CA GLY A 113 6.89 -15.80 17.44
C GLY A 113 8.28 -16.40 17.74
N GLU A 114 9.33 -15.89 17.13
CA GLU A 114 10.70 -16.40 17.31
C GLU A 114 11.62 -15.46 18.08
N SER A 115 11.19 -14.20 18.31
CA SER A 115 11.96 -13.23 19.09
C SER A 115 12.13 -13.66 20.54
N GLU A 116 13.25 -13.30 21.16
CA GLU A 116 13.49 -13.60 22.58
C GLU A 116 12.46 -12.94 23.49
N ALA A 117 11.98 -11.75 23.13
CA ALA A 117 10.92 -11.04 23.83
C ALA A 117 9.61 -11.84 23.84
N GLU A 118 9.17 -12.38 22.70
CA GLU A 118 7.95 -13.18 22.61
C GLU A 118 8.09 -14.52 23.37
N ARG A 119 9.27 -15.13 23.33
CA ARG A 119 9.57 -16.34 24.16
C ARG A 119 9.55 -16.05 25.64
N ALA A 120 9.88 -14.84 26.06
CA ALA A 120 9.78 -14.37 27.44
C ALA A 120 8.34 -14.01 27.86
N GLY A 121 7.37 -14.09 26.91
CA GLY A 121 5.96 -13.77 27.17
C GLY A 121 5.60 -12.30 26.98
N LEU A 122 6.50 -11.50 26.39
CA LEU A 122 6.23 -10.10 26.02
C LEU A 122 5.47 -10.05 24.69
N VAL A 123 4.80 -8.94 24.42
CA VAL A 123 4.00 -8.74 23.20
C VAL A 123 4.68 -7.70 22.29
N VAL A 124 4.88 -8.07 21.04
CA VAL A 124 5.38 -7.18 20.01
C VAL A 124 4.20 -6.53 19.28
N LEU A 125 4.06 -5.22 19.39
CA LEU A 125 3.02 -4.45 18.71
C LEU A 125 3.61 -3.67 17.53
N GLN A 126 3.02 -3.85 16.36
CA GLN A 126 3.36 -3.08 15.18
C GLN A 126 2.66 -1.73 15.23
N ALA A 127 3.43 -0.64 15.29
CA ALA A 127 2.95 0.73 15.29
C ALA A 127 2.80 1.30 13.88
N LEU A 128 3.70 0.91 12.97
CA LEU A 128 3.70 1.38 11.58
C LEU A 128 3.46 0.22 10.61
N GLU A 129 2.30 0.23 9.96
CA GLU A 129 1.92 -0.82 9.00
C GLU A 129 2.44 -0.57 7.59
N LYS A 130 2.69 0.69 7.22
CA LYS A 130 3.05 1.10 5.86
C LYS A 130 4.02 2.27 5.89
N ILE A 131 4.87 2.34 4.88
CA ILE A 131 5.79 3.47 4.69
C ILE A 131 5.72 3.96 3.24
N LYS A 132 5.92 5.27 3.07
CA LYS A 132 6.03 5.88 1.74
C LYS A 132 7.45 5.73 1.22
N VAL A 133 7.58 5.11 0.06
CA VAL A 133 8.85 4.95 -0.64
C VAL A 133 8.76 5.51 -2.04
N LYS A 134 9.89 5.97 -2.54
CA LYS A 134 10.08 6.45 -3.91
C LYS A 134 10.99 5.48 -4.64
N ALA A 135 10.49 4.90 -5.72
CA ALA A 135 11.24 4.00 -6.57
C ALA A 135 10.70 4.00 -8.00
N LEU A 136 11.39 3.36 -8.93
CA LEU A 136 10.82 3.07 -10.24
C LEU A 136 9.68 2.05 -10.10
N PRO A 137 8.64 2.12 -10.94
CA PRO A 137 7.48 1.21 -10.83
C PRO A 137 7.82 -0.27 -10.87
N MET A 138 8.92 -0.63 -11.54
CA MET A 138 9.37 -2.03 -11.66
C MET A 138 10.21 -2.49 -10.48
N ASP A 139 10.78 -1.57 -9.70
CA ASP A 139 11.67 -1.83 -8.56
C ASP A 139 10.96 -1.69 -7.22
N LEU A 140 9.66 -1.36 -7.24
CA LEU A 140 8.85 -1.29 -6.03
C LEU A 140 8.69 -2.67 -5.38
N PRO A 141 9.07 -2.84 -4.10
CA PRO A 141 8.87 -4.08 -3.38
C PRO A 141 7.38 -4.28 -3.03
N GLU A 142 6.93 -5.53 -3.00
CA GLU A 142 5.58 -5.88 -2.57
C GLU A 142 5.40 -5.69 -1.06
N VAL A 143 6.46 -5.99 -0.29
CA VAL A 143 6.49 -5.92 1.17
C VAL A 143 7.91 -5.55 1.61
N LEU A 144 8.02 -4.75 2.66
CA LEU A 144 9.27 -4.49 3.35
C LEU A 144 9.31 -5.32 4.64
N GLU A 145 10.42 -6.03 4.86
CA GLU A 145 10.56 -6.88 6.04
C GLU A 145 11.32 -6.14 7.15
N ALA A 146 10.71 -6.08 8.32
CA ALA A 146 11.31 -5.56 9.54
C ALA A 146 11.70 -6.70 10.48
N PRO A 147 12.99 -6.89 10.78
CA PRO A 147 13.45 -8.01 11.61
C PRO A 147 13.06 -7.80 13.07
N THR A 148 12.44 -8.82 13.70
CA THR A 148 12.11 -8.81 15.14
C THR A 148 13.13 -9.55 16.00
N CYS A 149 14.13 -10.18 15.40
CA CYS A 149 15.12 -11.01 16.11
C CYS A 149 16.00 -10.24 17.12
N GLY A 150 16.10 -8.91 16.99
CA GLY A 150 16.81 -8.04 17.94
C GLY A 150 16.02 -7.62 19.16
N LEU A 151 14.74 -7.99 19.27
CA LEU A 151 13.88 -7.61 20.38
C LEU A 151 14.03 -8.60 21.55
N VAL A 152 14.53 -8.13 22.68
CA VAL A 152 14.83 -8.95 23.88
C VAL A 152 14.06 -8.52 25.10
N LYS A 153 13.90 -7.20 25.32
CA LYS A 153 13.36 -6.61 26.56
C LYS A 153 12.17 -5.71 26.28
N GLU A 154 11.40 -5.47 27.33
CA GLU A 154 10.40 -4.41 27.34
C GLU A 154 11.02 -3.05 27.00
N GLY A 155 10.37 -2.30 26.12
CA GLY A 155 10.84 -1.01 25.61
C GLY A 155 11.77 -1.10 24.40
N ASP A 156 12.21 -2.31 24.00
CA ASP A 156 12.93 -2.48 22.75
C ASP A 156 12.03 -2.12 21.57
N ARG A 157 12.63 -1.52 20.55
CA ARG A 157 11.89 -1.04 19.37
C ARG A 157 12.67 -1.35 18.09
N VAL A 158 11.94 -1.58 17.03
CA VAL A 158 12.45 -1.64 15.66
C VAL A 158 12.09 -0.33 14.98
N THR A 159 13.06 0.30 14.36
CA THR A 159 12.90 1.55 13.63
C THR A 159 12.88 1.31 12.11
N VAL A 160 12.47 2.30 11.34
CA VAL A 160 12.54 2.26 9.88
C VAL A 160 13.98 2.10 9.39
N GLY A 161 14.96 2.61 10.16
CA GLY A 161 16.39 2.46 9.86
C GLY A 161 16.90 1.02 9.89
N ASP A 162 16.22 0.12 10.61
CA ASP A 162 16.56 -1.30 10.72
C ASP A 162 16.03 -2.15 9.55
N ILE A 163 15.18 -1.55 8.70
CA ILE A 163 14.60 -2.22 7.53
C ILE A 163 15.63 -2.24 6.40
N VAL A 164 15.86 -3.42 5.84
CA VAL A 164 16.71 -3.58 4.65
C VAL A 164 15.92 -3.13 3.43
N LEU A 165 16.30 -1.99 2.86
CA LEU A 165 15.73 -1.48 1.62
C LEU A 165 16.38 -2.15 0.42
N PRO A 166 15.60 -2.59 -0.58
CA PRO A 166 16.15 -3.07 -1.85
C PRO A 166 16.78 -1.93 -2.66
N ASP A 167 17.65 -2.30 -3.61
CA ASP A 167 18.33 -1.33 -4.48
C ASP A 167 17.32 -0.48 -5.26
N GLY A 168 17.57 0.84 -5.32
CA GLY A 168 16.73 1.78 -6.05
C GLY A 168 15.49 2.27 -5.31
N VAL A 169 15.31 1.90 -4.04
CA VAL A 169 14.21 2.37 -3.19
C VAL A 169 14.71 3.45 -2.22
N GLU A 170 14.09 4.61 -2.27
CA GLU A 170 14.36 5.74 -1.38
C GLU A 170 13.18 5.94 -0.42
N LEU A 171 13.46 6.23 0.85
CA LEU A 171 12.46 6.66 1.82
C LEU A 171 12.01 8.07 1.50
N VAL A 172 10.72 8.32 1.53
CA VAL A 172 10.15 9.67 1.38
C VAL A 172 9.78 10.18 2.76
N GLU A 173 10.27 11.36 3.10
CA GLU A 173 9.82 12.08 4.29
C GLU A 173 8.30 12.26 4.19
N SER A 174 7.58 11.68 5.14
CA SER A 174 6.14 11.90 5.23
C SER A 174 5.93 13.27 5.84
N ASP A 175 5.50 14.20 5.02
CA ASP A 175 4.90 15.45 5.46
C ASP A 175 3.50 15.14 6.03
N ASP A 176 3.44 14.50 7.19
CA ASP A 176 2.20 14.08 7.86
C ASP A 176 1.54 15.22 8.62
N GLY A 177 1.78 16.50 8.19
CA GLY A 177 1.03 17.65 8.71
C GLY A 177 0.99 17.80 10.23
N ARG A 178 1.79 17.04 10.97
CA ARG A 178 2.12 17.36 12.34
C ARG A 178 3.07 18.52 12.28
N GLU A 179 2.54 19.72 12.48
CA GLU A 179 3.30 20.86 12.95
C GLU A 179 3.93 20.47 14.29
N GLY A 180 4.94 19.60 14.24
CA GLY A 180 5.87 19.36 15.32
C GLY A 180 6.68 20.62 15.48
N THR A 181 6.68 21.17 16.68
CA THR A 181 7.57 22.22 17.13
C THR A 181 8.98 22.04 16.56
N ALA A 182 9.56 23.10 16.06
CA ALA A 182 10.78 23.25 15.27
C ALA A 182 12.10 22.69 15.86
N ASP A 183 12.05 21.73 16.77
CA ASP A 183 13.20 21.15 17.47
C ASP A 183 13.31 19.62 17.37
N ASP A 184 12.49 18.96 16.55
CA ASP A 184 12.56 17.51 16.43
C ASP A 184 13.13 17.12 15.04
N ASP A 185 14.47 16.99 14.98
CA ASP A 185 15.25 16.43 13.87
C ASP A 185 14.99 14.91 13.70
N THR A 186 13.73 14.46 13.92
CA THR A 186 13.36 13.05 13.81
C THR A 186 13.35 12.70 12.33
N THR A 187 14.43 12.10 11.88
CA THR A 187 14.52 11.59 10.50
C THR A 187 13.53 10.44 10.33
N VAL A 188 13.01 10.23 9.10
CA VAL A 188 12.10 9.11 8.79
C VAL A 188 12.65 7.77 9.26
N LYS A 189 13.97 7.64 9.36
CA LYS A 189 14.65 6.43 9.85
C LYS A 189 14.42 6.14 11.33
N ASP A 190 14.12 7.17 12.13
CA ASP A 190 13.89 7.05 13.57
C ASP A 190 12.43 6.69 13.90
N LEU A 191 11.56 6.66 12.89
CA LEU A 191 10.16 6.25 13.08
C LEU A 191 10.10 4.81 13.57
N VAL A 192 9.34 4.61 14.63
CA VAL A 192 9.20 3.31 15.26
C VAL A 192 8.22 2.44 14.47
N VAL A 193 8.68 1.28 14.05
CA VAL A 193 7.87 0.27 13.31
C VAL A 193 7.17 -0.67 14.27
N ALA A 194 7.86 -1.15 15.30
CA ALA A 194 7.32 -2.05 16.29
C ALA A 194 7.95 -1.80 17.67
N ASN A 195 7.16 -2.02 18.71
CA ASN A 195 7.58 -1.90 20.11
C ASN A 195 7.24 -3.17 20.89
N VAL A 196 8.03 -3.44 21.93
CA VAL A 196 7.79 -4.53 22.87
C VAL A 196 7.11 -4.01 24.13
N TYR A 197 6.02 -4.63 24.54
CA TYR A 197 5.24 -4.31 25.71
C TYR A 197 5.04 -5.50 26.63
N GLU A 198 4.89 -5.25 27.91
CA GLU A 198 4.44 -6.26 28.87
C GLU A 198 2.91 -6.43 28.78
N PRO A 199 2.39 -7.68 28.76
CA PRO A 199 0.95 -7.94 28.66
C PRO A 199 0.10 -7.26 29.73
N SER A 200 0.66 -7.06 30.94
CA SER A 200 0.00 -6.37 32.06
C SER A 200 -0.24 -4.89 31.78
N ALA A 201 0.63 -4.23 31.03
CA ALA A 201 0.50 -2.82 30.66
C ALA A 201 -0.64 -2.57 29.65
N LEU A 202 -0.94 -3.56 28.79
CA LEU A 202 -2.02 -3.49 27.80
C LEU A 202 -3.41 -3.67 28.41
N ALA A 203 -3.52 -4.30 29.57
CA ALA A 203 -4.80 -4.49 30.28
C ALA A 203 -5.23 -3.27 31.10
N ALA A 204 -4.34 -2.29 31.29
CA ALA A 204 -4.55 -1.09 32.10
C ALA A 204 -4.87 0.18 31.29
N ALA A 205 -4.87 0.13 29.96
CA ALA A 205 -5.19 1.22 29.03
C ALA A 205 -6.56 1.01 28.36
#